data_58c277e3fce205fc5b0c542ede8f304e
#
_entry.id   58c277e3fce205fc5b0c542ede8f304e
#
_cell.length_a   1.000
_cell.length_b   1.000
_cell.length_c   1.000
_cell.angle_alpha   90.00
_cell.angle_beta   90.00
_cell.angle_gamma   90.00
#
_symmetry.space_group_name_H-M   'P 1'
#
loop_
_entity.id
_entity.type
_entity.pdbx_description
1 polymer ?
#
loop_
_entity_poly.entity_id
_entity_poly.type
_entity_poly.pdbx_seq_one_letter_code
_entity_poly.pdbx_strand_id
1 'polypeptide(L)'
;MSISLNEIGINSGKMLQRAIYSYKLIDVKDTRKAVGTVGAHHDNIEILFPALSALSQSNFDEQSGDSLITKVENAYDNFGNLVTYKETAAGETLDAKIDYHNLSDKYIVSVPSRIVVSSAGKTYRERSTEVNQNGEITEITLSNAPKAISL
;
A
#
# COMPACT_ATOMS: atom_id res chain seq x y z
N MET A 1 7.73 -10.27 9.72
CA MET A 1 9.15 -10.18 9.28
C MET A 1 9.47 -8.74 9.00
N SER A 2 10.61 -8.21 9.45
CA SER A 2 11.03 -6.84 9.17
C SER A 2 12.45 -6.84 8.61
N ILE A 3 12.69 -6.02 7.61
CA ILE A 3 13.99 -5.82 6.98
C ILE A 3 14.36 -4.34 7.15
N SER A 4 15.58 -4.06 7.61
CA SER A 4 16.09 -2.70 7.77
C SER A 4 17.23 -2.46 6.79
N LEU A 5 17.13 -1.37 6.04
CA LEU A 5 18.18 -0.86 5.17
C LEU A 5 18.70 0.46 5.75
N ASN A 6 20.01 0.58 5.88
CA ASN A 6 20.66 1.80 6.35
C ASN A 6 21.65 2.28 5.29
N GLU A 7 21.56 3.55 4.95
CA GLU A 7 22.53 4.25 4.11
C GLU A 7 23.37 5.19 4.98
N ILE A 8 24.68 5.06 4.88
CA ILE A 8 25.66 5.80 5.70
C ILE A 8 26.47 6.71 4.77
N GLY A 9 26.65 7.97 5.16
CA GLY A 9 27.47 8.94 4.41
C GLY A 9 28.95 8.50 4.32
N ILE A 10 29.51 8.57 3.12
CA ILE A 10 30.84 8.03 2.80
C ILE A 10 31.97 8.71 3.59
N ASN A 11 31.82 10.02 3.90
CA ASN A 11 32.89 10.81 4.53
C ASN A 11 32.68 11.10 6.02
N SER A 12 31.47 10.92 6.56
CA SER A 12 31.14 11.32 7.93
C SER A 12 30.88 10.13 8.87
N GLY A 13 30.63 8.96 8.30
CA GLY A 13 30.16 7.79 9.08
C GLY A 13 28.76 7.99 9.66
N LYS A 14 28.08 9.08 9.33
CA LYS A 14 26.73 9.38 9.80
C LYS A 14 25.68 8.69 8.93
N MET A 15 24.61 8.24 9.56
CA MET A 15 23.48 7.67 8.86
C MET A 15 22.71 8.77 8.12
N LEU A 16 22.52 8.61 6.80
CA LEU A 16 21.77 9.55 5.96
C LEU A 16 20.32 9.09 5.78
N GLN A 17 20.12 7.78 5.69
CA GLN A 17 18.81 7.21 5.47
C GLN A 17 18.68 5.88 6.21
N ARG A 18 17.47 5.61 6.69
CA ARG A 18 17.06 4.31 7.23
C ARG A 18 15.69 3.95 6.70
N ALA A 19 15.55 2.74 6.17
CA ALA A 19 14.26 2.19 5.77
C ALA A 19 14.00 0.87 6.50
N ILE A 20 12.80 0.71 7.07
CA ILE A 20 12.34 -0.49 7.75
C ILE A 20 11.10 -0.99 7.02
N TYR A 21 11.20 -2.17 6.41
CA TYR A 21 10.12 -2.84 5.71
C TYR A 21 9.51 -3.90 6.62
N SER A 22 8.19 -3.89 6.78
CA SER A 22 7.44 -4.88 7.54
C SER A 22 6.54 -5.68 6.61
N TYR A 23 6.65 -7.00 6.65
CA TYR A 23 5.87 -7.90 5.81
C TYR A 23 4.94 -8.75 6.66
N LYS A 24 3.75 -9.02 6.13
CA LYS A 24 2.83 -10.06 6.60
C LYS A 24 2.76 -11.16 5.55
N LEU A 25 2.67 -12.40 6.00
CA LEU A 25 2.34 -13.51 5.13
C LEU A 25 0.82 -13.67 5.13
N ILE A 26 0.23 -13.60 3.95
CA ILE A 26 -1.22 -13.76 3.74
C ILE A 26 -1.42 -15.07 2.99
N ASP A 27 -2.28 -15.94 3.52
CA ASP A 27 -2.75 -17.11 2.79
C ASP A 27 -3.82 -16.67 1.78
N VAL A 28 -3.54 -16.83 0.50
CA VAL A 28 -4.45 -16.43 -0.58
C VAL A 28 -5.73 -17.28 -0.62
N LYS A 29 -5.72 -18.48 -0.04
CA LYS A 29 -6.90 -19.37 0.05
C LYS A 29 -7.75 -19.09 1.29
N ASP A 30 -7.16 -18.75 2.42
CA ASP A 30 -7.87 -18.44 3.66
C ASP A 30 -7.29 -17.21 4.36
N THR A 31 -7.74 -16.05 3.91
CA THR A 31 -7.32 -14.74 4.39
C THR A 31 -7.67 -14.44 5.84
N ARG A 32 -8.47 -15.29 6.48
CA ARG A 32 -8.79 -15.18 7.91
C ARG A 32 -7.67 -15.70 8.80
N LYS A 33 -6.69 -16.41 8.24
CA LYS A 33 -5.51 -16.87 8.98
C LYS A 33 -4.30 -16.00 8.70
N ALA A 34 -3.96 -15.14 9.66
CA ALA A 34 -2.61 -14.59 9.70
C ALA A 34 -1.66 -15.75 10.05
N VAL A 35 -0.82 -16.16 9.10
CA VAL A 35 0.18 -17.21 9.33
C VAL A 35 1.31 -16.61 10.16
N GLY A 36 1.29 -16.90 11.46
CA GLY A 36 2.25 -16.34 12.42
C GLY A 36 3.64 -17.01 12.44
N THR A 37 3.83 -18.19 11.80
CA THR A 37 5.09 -18.90 11.89
C THR A 37 5.33 -19.80 10.67
N VAL A 38 6.41 -19.55 9.96
CA VAL A 38 6.94 -20.48 8.96
C VAL A 38 7.61 -21.63 9.73
N GLY A 39 7.03 -22.82 9.72
CA GLY A 39 7.67 -23.97 10.38
C GLY A 39 6.78 -25.17 10.69
N ALA A 40 5.47 -25.09 10.53
CA ALA A 40 4.61 -26.26 10.65
C ALA A 40 4.59 -27.03 9.31
N HIS A 41 4.81 -28.34 9.35
CA HIS A 41 4.58 -29.22 8.20
C HIS A 41 3.10 -29.09 7.80
N HIS A 42 2.86 -28.56 6.61
CA HIS A 42 1.51 -28.44 6.07
C HIS A 42 1.32 -29.49 4.97
N ASP A 43 0.42 -30.41 5.22
CA ASP A 43 -0.04 -31.39 4.22
C ASP A 43 -0.92 -30.74 3.13
N ASN A 44 -1.21 -29.43 3.27
CA ASN A 44 -1.90 -28.62 2.30
C ASN A 44 -0.95 -27.54 1.76
N ILE A 45 -0.86 -27.45 0.44
CA ILE A 45 -0.09 -26.42 -0.24
C ILE A 45 -0.76 -25.06 0.05
N GLU A 46 -0.21 -24.34 1.01
CA GLU A 46 -0.58 -22.94 1.28
C GLU A 46 0.13 -22.04 0.26
N ILE A 47 -0.64 -21.21 -0.43
CA ILE A 47 -0.06 -20.19 -1.30
C ILE A 47 0.10 -18.93 -0.46
N LEU A 48 1.33 -18.70 0.01
CA LEU A 48 1.64 -17.54 0.85
C LEU A 48 2.09 -16.35 -0.01
N PHE A 49 1.45 -15.21 0.22
CA PHE A 49 1.82 -13.94 -0.38
C PHE A 49 2.52 -13.04 0.67
N PRO A 50 3.80 -12.66 0.44
CA PRO A 50 4.50 -11.73 1.33
C PRO A 50 4.03 -10.30 1.05
N ALA A 51 3.02 -9.83 1.77
CA ALA A 51 2.48 -8.50 1.65
C ALA A 51 3.30 -7.47 2.43
N LEU A 52 3.75 -6.39 1.79
CA LEU A 52 4.37 -5.25 2.46
C LEU A 52 3.32 -4.51 3.28
N SER A 53 3.25 -4.79 4.58
CA SER A 53 2.24 -4.20 5.46
C SER A 53 2.59 -2.81 5.96
N ALA A 54 3.88 -2.50 6.10
CA ALA A 54 4.33 -1.17 6.50
C ALA A 54 5.75 -0.89 6.00
N LEU A 55 6.03 0.39 5.78
CA LEU A 55 7.35 0.95 5.53
C LEU A 55 7.53 2.16 6.45
N SER A 56 8.66 2.26 7.11
CA SER A 56 9.09 3.47 7.80
C SER A 56 10.43 3.90 7.24
N GLN A 57 10.48 5.08 6.63
CA GLN A 57 11.67 5.67 6.06
C GLN A 57 12.03 6.93 6.83
N SER A 58 13.27 7.02 7.29
CA SER A 58 13.83 8.19 7.95
C SER A 58 14.98 8.73 7.12
N ASN A 59 14.90 10.02 6.76
CA ASN A 59 15.97 10.76 6.09
C ASN A 59 16.55 11.72 7.11
N PHE A 60 17.86 11.66 7.34
CA PHE A 60 18.54 12.43 8.37
C PHE A 60 19.26 13.62 7.74
N ASP A 61 19.12 14.78 8.37
CA ASP A 61 19.97 15.93 8.05
C ASP A 61 21.35 15.76 8.70
N GLU A 62 22.40 15.88 7.90
CA GLU A 62 23.77 15.66 8.35
C GLU A 62 24.24 16.73 9.33
N GLN A 63 23.70 17.95 9.23
CA GLN A 63 24.13 19.11 10.00
C GLN A 63 23.36 19.23 11.31
N SER A 64 22.03 19.17 11.26
CA SER A 64 21.18 19.35 12.45
C SER A 64 20.96 18.07 13.24
N GLY A 65 21.07 16.89 12.59
CA GLY A 65 20.69 15.60 13.16
C GLY A 65 19.18 15.39 13.18
N ASP A 66 18.39 16.33 12.65
CA ASP A 66 16.94 16.17 12.51
C ASP A 66 16.61 15.09 11.47
N SER A 67 15.43 14.52 11.58
CA SER A 67 14.98 13.51 10.63
C SER A 67 13.58 13.77 10.12
N LEU A 68 13.39 13.61 8.81
CA LEU A 68 12.07 13.52 8.20
C LEU A 68 11.65 12.05 8.14
N ILE A 69 10.54 11.72 8.81
CA ILE A 69 10.03 10.37 8.85
C ILE A 69 8.79 10.28 7.96
N THR A 70 8.85 9.36 7.00
CA THR A 70 7.69 8.94 6.18
C THR A 70 7.28 7.53 6.61
N LYS A 71 5.99 7.34 6.88
CA LYS A 71 5.41 6.05 7.21
C LYS A 71 4.37 5.68 6.17
N VAL A 72 4.41 4.43 5.71
CA VAL A 72 3.42 3.84 4.81
C VAL A 72 2.80 2.63 5.49
N GLU A 73 1.48 2.50 5.41
CA GLU A 73 0.72 1.36 5.89
C GLU A 73 -0.18 0.85 4.76
N ASN A 74 -0.16 -0.46 4.53
CA ASN A 74 -0.88 -1.12 3.46
C ASN A 74 -1.81 -2.20 4.00
N ALA A 75 -3.01 -2.32 3.38
CA ALA A 75 -3.88 -3.48 3.55
C ALA A 75 -4.22 -4.10 2.20
N TYR A 76 -4.47 -5.41 2.21
CA TYR A 76 -4.70 -6.21 1.01
C TYR A 76 -5.97 -7.04 1.17
N ASP A 77 -6.61 -7.32 0.03
CA ASP A 77 -7.72 -8.27 -0.04
C ASP A 77 -7.25 -9.73 -0.16
N ASN A 78 -8.22 -10.62 -0.31
CA ASN A 78 -8.02 -12.07 -0.43
C ASN A 78 -7.28 -12.49 -1.71
N PHE A 79 -7.18 -11.61 -2.69
CA PHE A 79 -6.51 -11.87 -3.95
C PHE A 79 -5.11 -11.25 -4.00
N GLY A 80 -4.68 -10.59 -2.90
CA GLY A 80 -3.41 -9.90 -2.82
C GLY A 80 -3.44 -8.49 -3.42
N ASN A 81 -4.61 -7.95 -3.73
CA ASN A 81 -4.74 -6.59 -4.22
C ASN A 81 -4.64 -5.58 -3.06
N LEU A 82 -3.96 -4.47 -3.29
CA LEU A 82 -3.86 -3.37 -2.33
C LEU A 82 -5.20 -2.65 -2.20
N VAL A 83 -5.91 -2.78 -1.08
CA VAL A 83 -7.21 -2.13 -0.85
C VAL A 83 -7.11 -0.83 -0.06
N THR A 84 -6.04 -0.66 0.72
CA THR A 84 -5.79 0.57 1.47
C THR A 84 -4.31 0.90 1.44
N TYR A 85 -4.02 2.13 1.12
CA TYR A 85 -2.71 2.76 1.25
C TYR A 85 -2.84 3.98 2.15
N LYS A 86 -1.96 4.11 3.12
CA LYS A 86 -1.87 5.28 3.98
C LYS A 86 -0.43 5.73 4.08
N GLU A 87 -0.16 6.98 3.77
CA GLU A 87 1.15 7.60 3.92
C GLU A 87 1.06 8.77 4.89
N THR A 88 1.98 8.83 5.83
CA THR A 88 2.11 9.94 6.76
C THR A 88 3.52 10.50 6.68
N ALA A 89 3.64 11.78 6.38
CA ALA A 89 4.92 12.50 6.32
C ALA A 89 4.72 13.93 6.83
N ALA A 90 5.64 14.42 7.64
CA ALA A 90 5.63 15.79 8.19
C ALA A 90 4.29 16.19 8.87
N GLY A 91 3.59 15.23 9.48
CA GLY A 91 2.30 15.46 10.14
C GLY A 91 1.08 15.45 9.21
N GLU A 92 1.29 15.35 7.89
CA GLU A 92 0.23 15.19 6.91
C GLU A 92 -0.02 13.71 6.61
N THR A 93 -1.27 13.37 6.31
CA THR A 93 -1.66 12.00 5.98
C THR A 93 -2.38 11.99 4.64
N LEU A 94 -1.94 11.11 3.74
CA LEU A 94 -2.59 10.78 2.49
C LEU A 94 -3.17 9.37 2.61
N ASP A 95 -4.46 9.22 2.32
CA ASP A 95 -5.16 7.95 2.30
C ASP A 95 -5.61 7.63 0.88
N ALA A 96 -5.42 6.37 0.44
CA ALA A 96 -6.05 5.85 -0.76
C ALA A 96 -6.86 4.60 -0.43
N LYS A 97 -8.09 4.53 -0.94
CA LYS A 97 -8.94 3.34 -0.91
C LYS A 97 -9.15 2.84 -2.33
N ILE A 98 -9.03 1.54 -2.52
CA ILE A 98 -9.11 0.91 -3.83
C ILE A 98 -10.08 -0.27 -3.72
N ASP A 99 -11.13 -0.21 -4.54
CA ASP A 99 -12.07 -1.30 -4.74
C ASP A 99 -11.79 -1.98 -6.08
N TYR A 100 -12.11 -3.27 -6.20
CA TYR A 100 -11.82 -4.05 -7.40
C TYR A 100 -13.05 -4.73 -7.95
N HIS A 101 -13.12 -4.87 -9.27
CA HIS A 101 -14.03 -5.80 -9.92
C HIS A 101 -13.60 -7.23 -9.61
N ASN A 102 -14.55 -8.07 -9.22
CA ASN A 102 -14.30 -9.48 -8.95
C ASN A 102 -15.11 -10.34 -9.93
N LEU A 103 -14.46 -10.77 -10.99
CA LEU A 103 -14.97 -11.75 -11.97
C LEU A 103 -14.19 -13.05 -11.80
N SER A 104 -14.33 -13.68 -10.63
CA SER A 104 -13.53 -14.85 -10.20
C SER A 104 -13.70 -16.07 -11.11
N ASP A 105 -14.86 -16.24 -11.73
CA ASP A 105 -15.16 -17.25 -12.75
C ASP A 105 -14.31 -17.11 -14.02
N LYS A 106 -13.75 -15.92 -14.25
CA LYS A 106 -12.86 -15.58 -15.38
C LYS A 106 -11.43 -15.28 -14.95
N TYR A 107 -11.10 -15.49 -13.66
CA TYR A 107 -9.78 -15.16 -13.08
C TYR A 107 -9.40 -13.67 -13.18
N ILE A 108 -10.39 -12.78 -13.28
CA ILE A 108 -10.17 -11.32 -13.33
C ILE A 108 -10.53 -10.75 -11.97
N VAL A 109 -9.53 -10.49 -11.14
CA VAL A 109 -9.72 -10.09 -9.73
C VAL A 109 -8.91 -8.85 -9.34
N SER A 110 -8.19 -8.23 -10.30
CA SER A 110 -7.25 -7.14 -10.02
C SER A 110 -7.51 -5.87 -10.85
N VAL A 111 -8.69 -5.73 -11.46
CA VAL A 111 -9.08 -4.51 -12.17
C VAL A 111 -9.72 -3.55 -11.18
N PRO A 112 -9.11 -2.39 -10.87
CA PRO A 112 -9.70 -1.43 -9.94
C PRO A 112 -11.04 -0.92 -10.46
N SER A 113 -12.10 -1.06 -9.66
CA SER A 113 -13.42 -0.48 -9.92
C SER A 113 -13.51 0.95 -9.45
N ARG A 114 -12.84 1.26 -8.32
CA ARG A 114 -12.85 2.61 -7.75
C ARG A 114 -11.54 2.88 -7.01
N ILE A 115 -10.99 4.07 -7.18
CA ILE A 115 -9.84 4.58 -6.43
C ILE A 115 -10.21 5.94 -5.88
N VAL A 116 -10.11 6.10 -4.56
CA VAL A 116 -10.34 7.38 -3.87
C VAL A 116 -9.08 7.79 -3.13
N VAL A 117 -8.59 8.99 -3.41
CA VAL A 117 -7.45 9.59 -2.71
C VAL A 117 -7.95 10.75 -1.87
N SER A 118 -7.62 10.74 -0.59
CA SER A 118 -8.06 11.74 0.38
C SER A 118 -6.94 12.11 1.36
N SER A 119 -7.07 13.29 1.97
CA SER A 119 -6.23 13.76 3.07
C SER A 119 -7.08 14.62 3.99
N ALA A 120 -6.90 14.50 5.30
CA ALA A 120 -7.65 15.23 6.32
C ALA A 120 -9.19 15.16 6.10
N GLY A 121 -9.71 14.01 5.65
CA GLY A 121 -11.13 13.79 5.38
C GLY A 121 -11.66 14.42 4.08
N LYS A 122 -10.82 15.10 3.30
CA LYS A 122 -11.19 15.70 2.02
C LYS A 122 -10.72 14.80 0.87
N THR A 123 -11.64 14.47 -0.04
CA THR A 123 -11.30 13.77 -1.29
C THR A 123 -10.62 14.72 -2.27
N TYR A 124 -9.44 14.34 -2.76
CA TYR A 124 -8.68 15.09 -3.76
C TYR A 124 -8.88 14.54 -5.16
N ARG A 125 -9.05 13.23 -5.26
CA ARG A 125 -9.20 12.55 -6.54
C ARG A 125 -10.04 11.30 -6.35
N GLU A 126 -10.93 11.08 -7.30
CA GLU A 126 -11.68 9.84 -7.43
C GLU A 126 -11.64 9.38 -8.89
N ARG A 127 -11.43 8.10 -9.09
CA ARG A 127 -11.51 7.43 -10.38
C ARG A 127 -12.41 6.22 -10.23
N SER A 128 -13.35 6.04 -11.15
CA SER A 128 -14.11 4.80 -11.31
C SER A 128 -13.84 4.17 -12.68
N THR A 129 -14.00 2.87 -12.76
CA THR A 129 -13.74 2.08 -13.96
C THR A 129 -14.86 1.07 -14.12
N GLU A 130 -15.51 1.07 -15.28
CA GLU A 130 -16.51 0.06 -15.65
C GLU A 130 -15.87 -0.99 -16.56
N VAL A 131 -16.33 -2.23 -16.43
CA VAL A 131 -15.86 -3.35 -17.24
C VAL A 131 -17.04 -4.10 -17.86
N ASN A 132 -16.84 -4.68 -19.03
CA ASN A 132 -17.82 -5.58 -19.64
C ASN A 132 -17.72 -7.00 -19.02
N GLN A 133 -18.55 -7.91 -19.51
CA GLN A 133 -18.59 -9.31 -19.07
C GLN A 133 -17.27 -10.07 -19.29
N ASN A 134 -16.39 -9.56 -20.17
CA ASN A 134 -15.08 -10.16 -20.45
C ASN A 134 -13.97 -9.55 -19.60
N GLY A 135 -14.28 -8.55 -18.74
CA GLY A 135 -13.30 -7.83 -17.95
C GLY A 135 -12.54 -6.73 -18.69
N GLU A 136 -12.97 -6.40 -19.93
CA GLU A 136 -12.41 -5.30 -20.69
C GLU A 136 -12.95 -3.97 -20.16
N ILE A 137 -12.09 -2.98 -19.99
CA ILE A 137 -12.48 -1.65 -19.51
C ILE A 137 -13.31 -0.96 -20.60
N THR A 138 -14.53 -0.59 -20.26
CA THR A 138 -15.47 0.10 -21.16
C THR A 138 -15.56 1.59 -20.88
N GLU A 139 -15.34 2.00 -19.63
CA GLU A 139 -15.41 3.40 -19.24
C GLU A 139 -14.44 3.70 -18.09
N ILE A 140 -13.86 4.90 -18.10
CA ILE A 140 -13.07 5.47 -16.99
C ILE A 140 -13.63 6.86 -16.71
N THR A 141 -14.17 7.04 -15.51
CA THR A 141 -14.66 8.34 -15.03
C THR A 141 -13.66 8.91 -14.01
N LEU A 142 -13.31 10.18 -14.18
CA LEU A 142 -12.44 10.93 -13.28
C LEU A 142 -13.26 12.06 -12.64
N SER A 143 -13.42 12.00 -11.32
CA SER A 143 -13.98 13.10 -10.53
C SER A 143 -12.82 13.85 -9.88
N ASN A 144 -12.60 15.07 -10.34
CA ASN A 144 -11.67 15.96 -9.66
C ASN A 144 -12.37 16.52 -8.42
N ALA A 145 -11.65 16.58 -7.30
CA ALA A 145 -12.09 17.38 -6.16
C ALA A 145 -12.42 18.82 -6.62
N PRO A 146 -13.39 19.47 -6.02
CA PRO A 146 -13.73 20.82 -6.40
C PRO A 146 -12.47 21.68 -6.37
N LYS A 147 -12.19 22.37 -7.48
CA LYS A 147 -11.11 23.36 -7.54
C LYS A 147 -11.32 24.30 -6.35
N ALA A 148 -10.42 24.26 -5.39
CA ALA A 148 -10.30 25.36 -4.45
C ALA A 148 -9.87 26.56 -5.27
N ILE A 149 -10.83 27.43 -5.59
CA ILE A 149 -10.53 28.75 -6.11
C ILE A 149 -10.02 29.53 -4.91
N SER A 150 -8.70 29.59 -4.76
CA SER A 150 -8.09 30.62 -3.93
C SER A 150 -7.99 31.89 -4.78
N LEU A 151 -8.76 32.86 -4.44
CA LEU A 151 -8.46 34.24 -4.80
C LEU A 151 -7.45 34.81 -3.84
#